data_b23f17f9067c9ba5f46ea772aebf3d91
#
_entry.id   b23f17f9067c9ba5f46ea772aebf3d91
#
_cell.length_a   1.000
_cell.length_b   1.000
_cell.length_c   1.000
_cell.angle_alpha   90.00
_cell.angle_beta   90.00
_cell.angle_gamma   90.00
#
_symmetry.space_group_name_H-M   'P 1'
#
loop_
_entity.id
_entity.type
_entity.pdbx_description
1 polymer ?
#
loop_
_entity_poly.entity_id
_entity_poly.type
_entity_poly.pdbx_seq_one_letter_code
_entity_poly.pdbx_strand_id
1 'polypeptide(L)'
;MITDEGMFNMDGAIFSFNNIFVDTDKLSFTAWQRFAMYEFGMGLPGKLAPQFANLTPEQGLTLVLKHFNANPDASEKAAMITEWQKMLSEETDNLSENDQFPGIKRLLLNLYDHYVKIAVLDTNGNVQNILKQVGLDNYVDGIISYHDDENPYSAAINQLNLNGPACIGIGTTANEIANIHETNAIAIGIGDATQLASADYQVVQVGDLRYPMLQKIWEDKH
;
A
#
# COMPACT_ATOMS: atom_id res chain seq x y z
N MET A 1 -34.83 16.37 28.01
CA MET A 1 -34.35 15.02 27.67
C MET A 1 -33.82 15.15 26.27
N ILE A 2 -32.55 15.50 26.14
CA ILE A 2 -31.86 15.59 24.85
C ILE A 2 -31.40 14.16 24.59
N THR A 3 -32.01 13.50 23.63
CA THR A 3 -31.56 12.23 23.10
C THR A 3 -30.22 12.51 22.43
N ASP A 4 -29.17 12.01 22.99
CA ASP A 4 -27.84 11.89 22.38
C ASP A 4 -28.00 10.87 21.23
N GLU A 5 -28.44 11.34 20.08
CA GLU A 5 -28.31 10.60 18.84
C GLU A 5 -26.81 10.57 18.58
N GLY A 6 -26.21 9.44 18.89
CA GLY A 6 -24.77 9.26 18.72
C GLY A 6 -24.42 9.63 17.29
N MET A 7 -23.75 10.75 17.12
CA MET A 7 -23.09 11.09 15.87
C MET A 7 -22.11 9.95 15.59
N PHE A 8 -22.46 9.07 14.68
CA PHE A 8 -21.53 8.11 14.14
C PHE A 8 -20.42 8.91 13.46
N ASN A 9 -19.21 8.80 13.97
CA ASN A 9 -18.05 9.42 13.38
C ASN A 9 -17.26 8.37 12.59
N MET A 10 -16.53 8.82 11.59
CA MET A 10 -15.51 8.01 10.95
C MET A 10 -14.33 7.87 11.94
N ASP A 11 -14.17 6.69 12.54
CA ASP A 11 -13.19 6.46 13.60
C ASP A 11 -11.86 5.94 13.08
N GLY A 12 -11.83 5.33 11.87
CA GLY A 12 -10.63 4.71 11.31
C GLY A 12 -10.47 4.85 9.80
N ALA A 13 -9.21 4.96 9.38
CA ALA A 13 -8.77 4.91 7.99
C ALA A 13 -7.66 3.85 7.85
N ILE A 14 -7.91 2.80 7.07
CA ILE A 14 -6.99 1.68 6.89
C ILE A 14 -6.48 1.70 5.47
N PHE A 15 -5.18 1.85 5.32
CA PHE A 15 -4.52 1.99 4.03
C PHE A 15 -3.79 0.70 3.65
N SER A 16 -3.98 0.21 2.43
CA SER A 16 -2.94 -0.60 1.82
C SER A 16 -1.68 0.27 1.62
N PHE A 17 -0.52 -0.36 1.49
CA PHE A 17 0.72 0.41 1.41
C PHE A 17 1.11 0.73 -0.03
N ASN A 18 0.99 -0.26 -0.92
CA ASN A 18 1.53 -0.20 -2.27
C ASN A 18 0.93 0.96 -3.08
N ASN A 19 1.80 1.78 -3.66
CA ASN A 19 1.44 2.90 -4.56
C ASN A 19 0.47 3.94 -3.94
N ILE A 20 0.45 4.06 -2.61
CA ILE A 20 -0.32 5.10 -1.89
C ILE A 20 0.59 6.12 -1.20
N PHE A 21 1.66 5.66 -0.58
CA PHE A 21 2.60 6.50 0.18
C PHE A 21 3.79 6.93 -0.69
N VAL A 22 4.38 5.97 -1.40
CA VAL A 22 5.50 6.12 -2.32
C VAL A 22 5.28 5.22 -3.55
N ASP A 23 6.03 5.47 -4.62
CA ASP A 23 6.01 4.65 -5.83
C ASP A 23 6.78 3.34 -5.59
N THR A 24 6.09 2.35 -5.02
CA THR A 24 6.68 1.04 -4.70
C THR A 24 7.04 0.24 -5.95
N ASP A 25 6.31 0.42 -7.05
CA ASP A 25 6.63 -0.24 -8.33
C ASP A 25 7.94 0.28 -8.91
N LYS A 26 8.18 1.58 -8.82
CA LYS A 26 9.45 2.19 -9.23
C LYS A 26 10.61 1.70 -8.36
N LEU A 27 10.43 1.64 -7.03
CA LEU A 27 11.45 1.12 -6.11
C LEU A 27 11.81 -0.33 -6.45
N SER A 28 10.80 -1.19 -6.57
CA SER A 28 10.97 -2.60 -6.92
C SER A 28 11.67 -2.76 -8.27
N PHE A 29 11.25 -2.03 -9.28
CA PHE A 29 11.86 -2.12 -10.61
C PHE A 29 13.31 -1.60 -10.62
N THR A 30 13.62 -0.53 -9.88
CA THR A 30 15.00 -0.04 -9.73
C THR A 30 15.89 -1.10 -9.10
N ALA A 31 15.41 -1.77 -8.05
CA ALA A 31 16.13 -2.89 -7.44
C ALA A 31 16.34 -4.05 -8.43
N TRP A 32 15.35 -4.39 -9.27
CA TRP A 32 15.51 -5.39 -10.33
C TRP A 32 16.51 -4.96 -11.41
N GLN A 33 16.57 -3.68 -11.78
CA GLN A 33 17.59 -3.19 -12.71
C GLN A 33 19.01 -3.31 -12.15
N ARG A 34 19.19 -2.97 -10.86
CA ARG A 34 20.47 -3.13 -10.15
C ARG A 34 20.86 -4.59 -10.04
N PHE A 35 19.91 -5.44 -9.64
CA PHE A 35 20.12 -6.90 -9.57
C PHE A 35 20.56 -7.46 -10.92
N ALA A 36 19.87 -7.10 -12.01
CA ALA A 36 20.21 -7.58 -13.35
C ALA A 36 21.62 -7.10 -13.79
N MET A 37 21.98 -5.87 -13.46
CA MET A 37 23.32 -5.36 -13.73
C MET A 37 24.39 -6.15 -12.94
N TYR A 38 24.14 -6.47 -11.68
CA TYR A 38 25.03 -7.24 -10.83
C TYR A 38 25.21 -8.68 -11.33
N GLU A 39 24.10 -9.37 -11.59
CA GLU A 39 24.10 -10.80 -11.91
C GLU A 39 24.46 -11.09 -13.37
N PHE A 40 24.00 -10.27 -14.31
CA PHE A 40 24.15 -10.51 -15.75
C PHE A 40 25.04 -9.49 -16.47
N GLY A 41 25.59 -8.49 -15.76
CA GLY A 41 26.40 -7.42 -16.32
C GLY A 41 25.61 -6.44 -17.21
N MET A 42 24.29 -6.54 -17.27
CA MET A 42 23.41 -5.65 -18.02
C MET A 42 22.12 -5.38 -17.25
N GLY A 43 21.70 -4.11 -17.17
CA GLY A 43 20.44 -3.75 -16.54
C GLY A 43 19.22 -4.03 -17.42
N LEU A 44 18.04 -4.14 -16.79
CA LEU A 44 16.77 -4.27 -17.49
C LEU A 44 16.42 -2.96 -18.22
N PRO A 45 15.94 -3.01 -19.47
CA PRO A 45 15.44 -1.83 -20.17
C PRO A 45 14.25 -1.19 -19.46
N GLY A 46 14.23 0.14 -19.32
CA GLY A 46 13.17 0.88 -18.61
C GLY A 46 11.74 0.63 -19.16
N LYS A 47 11.62 0.29 -20.45
CA LYS A 47 10.33 -0.08 -21.09
C LYS A 47 9.67 -1.34 -20.48
N LEU A 48 10.41 -2.12 -19.70
CA LEU A 48 9.88 -3.30 -19.03
C LEU A 48 9.22 -2.98 -17.68
N ALA A 49 9.41 -1.77 -17.11
CA ALA A 49 8.86 -1.39 -15.82
C ALA A 49 7.37 -1.72 -15.64
N PRO A 50 6.47 -1.46 -16.61
CA PRO A 50 5.05 -1.80 -16.44
C PRO A 50 4.76 -3.29 -16.28
N GLN A 51 5.67 -4.18 -16.72
CA GLN A 51 5.51 -5.62 -16.58
C GLN A 51 5.87 -6.11 -15.16
N PHE A 52 6.55 -5.28 -14.38
CA PHE A 52 6.97 -5.57 -13.01
C PHE A 52 6.02 -5.01 -11.94
N ALA A 53 5.01 -4.25 -12.35
CA ALA A 53 4.04 -3.67 -11.42
C ALA A 53 3.26 -4.76 -10.68
N ASN A 54 3.14 -4.60 -9.35
CA ASN A 54 2.38 -5.50 -8.46
C ASN A 54 2.82 -6.97 -8.50
N LEU A 55 4.06 -7.28 -8.88
CA LEU A 55 4.58 -8.65 -8.89
C LEU A 55 5.14 -9.05 -7.53
N THR A 56 5.01 -10.36 -7.22
CA THR A 56 5.80 -10.97 -6.14
C THR A 56 7.29 -11.05 -6.54
N PRO A 57 8.21 -11.18 -5.57
CA PRO A 57 9.64 -11.37 -5.87
C PRO A 57 9.90 -12.54 -6.84
N GLU A 58 9.19 -13.66 -6.68
CA GLU A 58 9.32 -14.85 -7.52
C GLU A 58 8.85 -14.59 -8.95
N GLN A 59 7.76 -13.86 -9.11
CA GLN A 59 7.25 -13.44 -10.42
C GLN A 59 8.22 -12.48 -11.10
N GLY A 60 8.75 -11.49 -10.37
CA GLY A 60 9.76 -10.56 -10.85
C GLY A 60 11.02 -11.27 -11.30
N LEU A 61 11.56 -12.18 -10.47
CA LEU A 61 12.70 -13.02 -10.83
C LEU A 61 12.44 -13.83 -12.10
N THR A 62 11.25 -14.41 -12.24
CA THR A 62 10.87 -15.18 -13.44
C THR A 62 10.97 -14.34 -14.70
N LEU A 63 10.53 -13.06 -14.66
CA LEU A 63 10.65 -12.15 -15.81
C LEU A 63 12.12 -11.78 -16.11
N VAL A 64 12.93 -11.56 -15.08
CA VAL A 64 14.36 -11.30 -15.23
C VAL A 64 15.04 -12.48 -15.91
N LEU A 65 14.86 -13.69 -15.37
CA LEU A 65 15.46 -14.92 -15.92
C LEU A 65 15.04 -15.18 -17.37
N LYS A 66 13.77 -14.94 -17.68
CA LYS A 66 13.27 -15.03 -19.06
C LYS A 66 13.96 -14.03 -19.98
N HIS A 67 14.17 -12.80 -19.52
CA HIS A 67 14.83 -11.73 -20.31
C HIS A 67 16.27 -12.11 -20.66
N PHE A 68 17.02 -12.70 -19.72
CA PHE A 68 18.42 -13.10 -19.91
C PHE A 68 18.59 -14.55 -20.39
N ASN A 69 17.49 -15.26 -20.62
CA ASN A 69 17.50 -16.69 -21.02
C ASN A 69 18.31 -17.56 -20.04
N ALA A 70 18.19 -17.27 -18.74
CA ALA A 70 18.85 -17.99 -17.67
C ALA A 70 17.91 -19.01 -17.01
N ASN A 71 18.46 -20.14 -16.56
CA ASN A 71 17.69 -21.20 -15.92
C ASN A 71 18.42 -21.74 -14.68
N PRO A 72 18.57 -20.95 -13.61
CA PRO A 72 19.20 -21.39 -12.37
C PRO A 72 18.35 -22.44 -11.65
N ASP A 73 18.98 -23.20 -10.75
CA ASP A 73 18.29 -24.16 -9.91
C ASP A 73 17.48 -23.45 -8.78
N ALA A 74 16.77 -24.24 -7.96
CA ALA A 74 15.92 -23.70 -6.89
C ALA A 74 16.73 -22.96 -5.79
N SER A 75 17.93 -23.44 -5.47
CA SER A 75 18.80 -22.84 -4.47
C SER A 75 19.37 -21.50 -4.97
N GLU A 76 19.78 -21.47 -6.23
CA GLU A 76 20.26 -20.25 -6.89
C GLU A 76 19.14 -19.20 -6.98
N LYS A 77 17.90 -19.58 -7.32
CA LYS A 77 16.73 -18.67 -7.32
C LYS A 77 16.49 -18.05 -5.95
N ALA A 78 16.57 -18.84 -4.88
CA ALA A 78 16.39 -18.35 -3.52
C ALA A 78 17.51 -17.33 -3.14
N ALA A 79 18.75 -17.61 -3.52
CA ALA A 79 19.86 -16.67 -3.33
C ALA A 79 19.68 -15.37 -4.13
N MET A 80 19.20 -15.46 -5.37
CA MET A 80 18.90 -14.32 -6.23
C MET A 80 17.79 -13.42 -5.65
N ILE A 81 16.73 -14.01 -5.09
CA ILE A 81 15.68 -13.24 -4.39
C ILE A 81 16.27 -12.53 -3.17
N THR A 82 17.10 -13.19 -2.38
CA THR A 82 17.77 -12.59 -1.22
C THR A 82 18.64 -11.39 -1.62
N GLU A 83 19.39 -11.50 -2.70
CA GLU A 83 20.22 -10.38 -3.19
C GLU A 83 19.36 -9.22 -3.73
N TRP A 84 18.27 -9.52 -4.44
CA TRP A 84 17.32 -8.49 -4.85
C TRP A 84 16.67 -7.78 -3.65
N GLN A 85 16.26 -8.52 -2.60
CA GLN A 85 15.69 -7.95 -1.38
C GLN A 85 16.67 -6.99 -0.69
N LYS A 86 17.96 -7.33 -0.66
CA LYS A 86 19.01 -6.45 -0.15
C LYS A 86 19.09 -5.15 -0.97
N MET A 87 19.07 -5.24 -2.31
CA MET A 87 19.07 -4.07 -3.18
C MET A 87 17.82 -3.21 -3.00
N LEU A 88 16.65 -3.84 -2.82
CA LEU A 88 15.41 -3.12 -2.51
C LEU A 88 15.50 -2.38 -1.17
N SER A 89 16.11 -3.01 -0.15
CA SER A 89 16.34 -2.34 1.14
C SER A 89 17.26 -1.12 0.99
N GLU A 90 18.32 -1.21 0.21
CA GLU A 90 19.21 -0.10 -0.08
C GLU A 90 18.52 1.04 -0.83
N GLU A 91 17.64 0.74 -1.80
CA GLU A 91 16.80 1.75 -2.46
C GLU A 91 15.83 2.42 -1.48
N THR A 92 15.25 1.63 -0.56
CA THR A 92 14.37 2.14 0.49
C THR A 92 15.11 3.10 1.43
N ASP A 93 16.35 2.80 1.81
CA ASP A 93 17.15 3.64 2.70
C ASP A 93 17.54 5.00 2.07
N ASN A 94 17.48 5.11 0.76
CA ASN A 94 17.72 6.34 0.01
C ASN A 94 16.48 7.23 -0.15
N LEU A 95 15.30 6.78 0.29
CA LEU A 95 14.08 7.58 0.24
C LEU A 95 14.15 8.82 1.14
N SER A 96 13.37 9.81 0.76
CA SER A 96 13.23 11.09 1.46
C SER A 96 11.77 11.57 1.43
N GLU A 97 11.47 12.66 2.12
CA GLU A 97 10.13 13.29 2.06
C GLU A 97 9.71 13.69 0.64
N ASN A 98 10.65 13.88 -0.30
CA ASN A 98 10.34 14.24 -1.68
C ASN A 98 9.80 13.06 -2.51
N ASP A 99 9.95 11.82 -2.00
CA ASP A 99 9.49 10.61 -2.67
C ASP A 99 8.05 10.23 -2.29
N GLN A 100 7.41 11.02 -1.41
CA GLN A 100 6.00 10.86 -1.08
C GLN A 100 5.12 11.15 -2.30
N PHE A 101 4.04 10.40 -2.47
CA PHE A 101 3.01 10.82 -3.41
C PHE A 101 2.39 12.16 -3.00
N PRO A 102 2.17 13.08 -3.97
CA PRO A 102 1.61 14.38 -3.69
C PRO A 102 0.28 14.30 -2.94
N GLY A 103 0.19 14.96 -1.80
CA GLY A 103 -1.03 15.07 -1.00
C GLY A 103 -1.21 14.03 0.10
N ILE A 104 -0.39 12.95 0.14
CA ILE A 104 -0.51 11.94 1.20
C ILE A 104 -0.28 12.54 2.59
N LYS A 105 0.80 13.29 2.80
CA LYS A 105 1.10 13.94 4.10
C LYS A 105 -0.05 14.83 4.57
N ARG A 106 -0.66 15.61 3.66
CA ARG A 106 -1.82 16.44 3.98
C ARG A 106 -3.04 15.62 4.37
N LEU A 107 -3.29 14.50 3.68
CA LEU A 107 -4.40 13.61 4.00
C LEU A 107 -4.23 13.02 5.40
N LEU A 108 -3.05 12.44 5.70
CA LEU A 108 -2.76 11.86 7.00
C LEU A 108 -2.85 12.89 8.13
N LEU A 109 -2.27 14.08 7.93
CA LEU A 109 -2.36 15.18 8.90
C LEU A 109 -3.82 15.56 9.19
N ASN A 110 -4.65 15.67 8.16
CA ASN A 110 -6.07 16.01 8.34
C ASN A 110 -6.84 14.90 9.07
N LEU A 111 -6.59 13.64 8.77
CA LEU A 111 -7.18 12.51 9.51
C LEU A 111 -6.76 12.53 10.98
N TYR A 112 -5.47 12.73 11.24
CA TYR A 112 -4.90 12.85 12.58
C TYR A 112 -5.53 14.02 13.37
N ASP A 113 -5.64 15.19 12.78
CA ASP A 113 -6.25 16.39 13.40
C ASP A 113 -7.73 16.20 13.75
N HIS A 114 -8.41 15.26 13.07
CA HIS A 114 -9.80 14.89 13.34
C HIS A 114 -9.93 13.61 14.18
N TYR A 115 -8.84 13.16 14.81
CA TYR A 115 -8.81 11.99 15.69
C TYR A 115 -9.21 10.67 15.01
N VAL A 116 -9.12 10.59 13.68
CA VAL A 116 -9.30 9.34 12.94
C VAL A 116 -8.05 8.49 13.11
N LYS A 117 -8.19 7.28 13.62
CA LYS A 117 -7.07 6.34 13.74
C LYS A 117 -6.62 5.86 12.38
N ILE A 118 -5.32 5.83 12.17
CA ILE A 118 -4.70 5.48 10.88
C ILE A 118 -3.91 4.19 11.03
N ALA A 119 -4.29 3.17 10.26
CA ALA A 119 -3.52 1.94 10.09
C ALA A 119 -2.96 1.81 8.69
N VAL A 120 -1.78 1.21 8.59
CA VAL A 120 -1.14 0.86 7.30
C VAL A 120 -0.84 -0.63 7.29
N LEU A 121 -1.25 -1.32 6.23
CA LEU A 121 -1.03 -2.75 6.06
C LEU A 121 0.39 -3.02 5.58
N ASP A 122 1.09 -3.94 6.23
CA ASP A 122 2.46 -4.33 5.90
C ASP A 122 2.51 -5.77 5.37
N THR A 123 2.73 -5.90 4.07
CA THR A 123 2.86 -7.20 3.38
C THR A 123 4.29 -7.73 3.36
N ASN A 124 5.29 -6.87 3.54
CA ASN A 124 6.69 -7.19 3.23
C ASN A 124 7.67 -6.93 4.39
N GLY A 125 7.20 -6.45 5.54
CA GLY A 125 8.01 -6.16 6.72
C GLY A 125 8.90 -4.91 6.61
N ASN A 126 8.65 -4.01 5.64
CA ASN A 126 9.47 -2.83 5.40
C ASN A 126 8.72 -1.49 5.49
N VAL A 127 7.40 -1.52 5.70
CA VAL A 127 6.56 -0.32 5.76
C VAL A 127 7.03 0.66 6.83
N GLN A 128 7.38 0.18 8.02
CA GLN A 128 7.90 1.01 9.11
C GLN A 128 9.13 1.82 8.68
N ASN A 129 10.08 1.18 8.00
CA ASN A 129 11.29 1.85 7.54
C ASN A 129 10.96 2.91 6.48
N ILE A 130 10.13 2.57 5.50
CA ILE A 130 9.73 3.51 4.44
C ILE A 130 9.00 4.73 5.03
N LEU A 131 7.99 4.52 5.88
CA LEU A 131 7.26 5.63 6.51
C LEU A 131 8.18 6.57 7.29
N LYS A 132 9.18 6.02 8.00
CA LYS A 132 10.18 6.80 8.72
C LYS A 132 11.08 7.59 7.77
N GLN A 133 11.58 6.99 6.69
CA GLN A 133 12.43 7.66 5.70
C GLN A 133 11.70 8.83 5.02
N VAL A 134 10.42 8.66 4.74
CA VAL A 134 9.62 9.72 4.13
C VAL A 134 8.91 10.63 5.14
N GLY A 135 9.16 10.48 6.46
CA GLY A 135 8.64 11.37 7.51
C GLY A 135 7.12 11.31 7.70
N LEU A 136 6.51 10.13 7.53
CA LEU A 136 5.07 9.89 7.69
C LEU A 136 4.72 9.00 8.90
N ASP A 137 5.70 8.42 9.56
CA ASP A 137 5.54 7.48 10.67
C ASP A 137 4.79 8.07 11.87
N ASN A 138 4.94 9.37 12.14
CA ASN A 138 4.30 10.06 13.26
C ASN A 138 2.77 10.26 13.09
N TYR A 139 2.22 9.99 11.91
CA TYR A 139 0.78 10.13 11.63
C TYR A 139 0.05 8.79 11.63
N VAL A 140 0.75 7.67 11.86
CA VAL A 140 0.20 6.32 11.77
C VAL A 140 0.08 5.71 13.17
N ASP A 141 -1.12 5.27 13.55
CA ASP A 141 -1.38 4.65 14.85
C ASP A 141 -0.98 3.17 14.90
N GLY A 142 -0.95 2.49 13.74
CA GLY A 142 -0.57 1.10 13.66
C GLY A 142 -0.07 0.67 12.28
N ILE A 143 0.98 -0.16 12.28
CA ILE A 143 1.45 -0.89 11.11
C ILE A 143 1.09 -2.35 11.34
N ILE A 144 0.28 -2.91 10.44
CA ILE A 144 -0.40 -4.17 10.64
C ILE A 144 0.22 -5.23 9.75
N SER A 145 0.99 -6.13 10.34
CA SER A 145 1.40 -7.37 9.69
C SER A 145 0.29 -8.42 9.87
N TYR A 146 0.02 -9.19 8.86
CA TYR A 146 -1.04 -10.20 8.84
C TYR A 146 -0.58 -11.49 8.16
N HIS A 147 -1.29 -12.59 8.39
CA HIS A 147 -1.04 -13.88 7.76
C HIS A 147 -1.81 -14.02 6.44
N ASP A 148 -1.31 -14.83 5.53
CA ASP A 148 -1.85 -15.00 4.17
C ASP A 148 -3.32 -15.47 4.11
N ASP A 149 -3.80 -16.14 5.16
CA ASP A 149 -5.16 -16.65 5.31
C ASP A 149 -6.10 -15.70 6.08
N GLU A 150 -5.61 -14.53 6.50
CA GLU A 150 -6.36 -13.52 7.26
C GLU A 150 -6.74 -12.34 6.38
N ASN A 151 -7.97 -11.82 6.54
CA ASN A 151 -8.33 -10.55 5.92
C ASN A 151 -7.56 -9.40 6.59
N PRO A 152 -6.65 -8.72 5.87
CA PRO A 152 -5.75 -7.72 6.46
C PRO A 152 -6.48 -6.51 7.04
N TYR A 153 -7.61 -6.12 6.45
CA TYR A 153 -8.42 -5.00 6.97
C TYR A 153 -9.14 -5.40 8.25
N SER A 154 -9.60 -6.64 8.36
CA SER A 154 -10.15 -7.17 9.63
C SER A 154 -9.10 -7.19 10.73
N ALA A 155 -7.87 -7.62 10.42
CA ALA A 155 -6.75 -7.60 11.37
C ALA A 155 -6.49 -6.17 11.88
N ALA A 156 -6.45 -5.18 10.97
CA ALA A 156 -6.24 -3.78 11.33
C ALA A 156 -7.37 -3.22 12.21
N ILE A 157 -8.63 -3.46 11.85
CA ILE A 157 -9.81 -3.05 12.63
C ILE A 157 -9.74 -3.61 14.04
N ASN A 158 -9.45 -4.91 14.17
CA ASN A 158 -9.36 -5.59 15.47
C ASN A 158 -8.20 -5.05 16.30
N GLN A 159 -7.01 -4.87 15.72
CA GLN A 159 -5.83 -4.39 16.43
C GLN A 159 -6.02 -2.95 16.95
N LEU A 160 -6.70 -2.09 16.19
CA LEU A 160 -7.00 -0.73 16.61
C LEU A 160 -8.24 -0.63 17.52
N ASN A 161 -8.92 -1.74 17.82
CA ASN A 161 -10.19 -1.78 18.55
C ASN A 161 -11.26 -0.86 17.92
N LEU A 162 -11.41 -0.98 16.60
CA LEU A 162 -12.39 -0.23 15.82
C LEU A 162 -13.58 -1.12 15.44
N ASN A 163 -14.60 -0.49 14.87
CA ASN A 163 -15.75 -1.16 14.27
C ASN A 163 -15.74 -0.96 12.76
N GLY A 164 -15.90 -2.02 11.97
CA GLY A 164 -15.85 -1.96 10.51
C GLY A 164 -16.71 -0.85 9.89
N PRO A 165 -18.01 -0.74 10.21
CA PRO A 165 -18.86 0.35 9.74
C PRO A 165 -18.38 1.76 10.08
N ALA A 166 -17.58 1.95 11.13
CA ALA A 166 -16.99 3.24 11.49
C ALA A 166 -15.65 3.51 10.77
N CYS A 167 -15.28 2.68 9.80
CA CYS A 167 -14.00 2.77 9.10
C CYS A 167 -14.16 3.00 7.60
N ILE A 168 -13.12 3.59 7.02
CA ILE A 168 -12.85 3.52 5.58
C ILE A 168 -11.63 2.65 5.33
N GLY A 169 -11.68 1.85 4.29
CA GLY A 169 -10.54 1.12 3.75
C GLY A 169 -10.09 1.76 2.43
N ILE A 170 -8.78 1.86 2.22
CA ILE A 170 -8.20 2.48 1.03
C ILE A 170 -7.29 1.44 0.38
N GLY A 171 -7.59 1.10 -0.87
CA GLY A 171 -6.89 0.07 -1.62
C GLY A 171 -6.63 0.43 -3.08
N THR A 172 -5.75 -0.32 -3.73
CA THR A 172 -5.31 -0.11 -5.12
C THR A 172 -5.65 -1.29 -6.03
N THR A 173 -6.18 -2.38 -5.46
CA THR A 173 -6.51 -3.62 -6.20
C THR A 173 -7.94 -4.07 -5.93
N ALA A 174 -8.53 -4.81 -6.87
CA ALA A 174 -9.87 -5.37 -6.71
C ALA A 174 -9.99 -6.32 -5.50
N ASN A 175 -8.92 -7.07 -5.20
CA ASN A 175 -8.89 -7.96 -4.05
C ASN A 175 -8.91 -7.17 -2.72
N GLU A 176 -8.16 -6.07 -2.64
CA GLU A 176 -8.20 -5.18 -1.47
C GLU A 176 -9.60 -4.56 -1.28
N ILE A 177 -10.26 -4.13 -2.36
CA ILE A 177 -11.65 -3.62 -2.28
C ILE A 177 -12.60 -4.70 -1.76
N ALA A 178 -12.48 -5.94 -2.22
CA ALA A 178 -13.28 -7.06 -1.71
C ALA A 178 -13.03 -7.29 -0.21
N ASN A 179 -11.78 -7.32 0.21
CA ASN A 179 -11.40 -7.48 1.62
C ASN A 179 -11.94 -6.35 2.51
N ILE A 180 -11.98 -5.11 2.01
CA ILE A 180 -12.57 -3.97 2.74
C ILE A 180 -14.07 -4.21 2.94
N HIS A 181 -14.80 -4.59 1.89
CA HIS A 181 -16.25 -4.84 1.98
C HIS A 181 -16.61 -5.95 2.96
N GLU A 182 -15.78 -7.00 3.09
CA GLU A 182 -15.99 -8.07 4.06
C GLU A 182 -15.99 -7.55 5.50
N THR A 183 -15.38 -6.40 5.78
CA THR A 183 -15.39 -5.76 7.10
C THR A 183 -16.57 -4.84 7.35
N ASN A 184 -17.42 -4.62 6.36
CA ASN A 184 -18.45 -3.59 6.32
C ASN A 184 -17.91 -2.15 6.38
N ALA A 185 -16.63 -1.94 6.13
CA ALA A 185 -16.03 -0.61 5.96
C ALA A 185 -16.34 -0.07 4.55
N ILE A 186 -16.29 1.25 4.40
CA ILE A 186 -16.45 1.91 3.09
C ILE A 186 -15.16 1.74 2.29
N ALA A 187 -15.26 1.25 1.06
CA ALA A 187 -14.13 0.96 0.21
C ALA A 187 -13.79 2.15 -0.72
N ILE A 188 -12.60 2.71 -0.57
CA ILE A 188 -12.06 3.75 -1.43
C ILE A 188 -10.98 3.14 -2.34
N GLY A 189 -11.18 3.21 -3.65
CA GLY A 189 -10.22 2.76 -4.65
C GLY A 189 -9.32 3.90 -5.13
N ILE A 190 -8.00 3.65 -5.22
CA ILE A 190 -7.04 4.58 -5.84
C ILE A 190 -6.41 3.90 -7.05
N GLY A 191 -6.61 4.47 -8.25
CA GLY A 191 -6.05 3.96 -9.50
C GLY A 191 -7.04 3.85 -10.65
N ASP A 192 -6.89 2.79 -11.45
CA ASP A 192 -7.72 2.56 -12.63
C ASP A 192 -9.17 2.20 -12.26
N ALA A 193 -10.11 3.06 -12.66
CA ALA A 193 -11.51 2.92 -12.36
C ALA A 193 -12.14 1.61 -12.90
N THR A 194 -11.59 1.03 -13.96
CA THR A 194 -12.13 -0.23 -14.51
C THR A 194 -11.78 -1.43 -13.65
N GLN A 195 -10.59 -1.41 -13.04
CA GLN A 195 -10.13 -2.46 -12.12
C GLN A 195 -10.75 -2.35 -10.74
N LEU A 196 -11.16 -1.15 -10.34
CA LEU A 196 -11.71 -0.84 -9.02
C LEU A 196 -13.22 -0.57 -9.04
N ALA A 197 -13.93 -1.06 -10.07
CA ALA A 197 -15.35 -0.77 -10.29
C ALA A 197 -16.29 -1.15 -9.13
N SER A 198 -15.84 -2.05 -8.23
CA SER A 198 -16.60 -2.44 -7.03
C SER A 198 -16.39 -1.50 -5.83
N ALA A 199 -15.43 -0.56 -5.86
CA ALA A 199 -15.23 0.38 -4.77
C ALA A 199 -16.44 1.33 -4.62
N ASP A 200 -16.74 1.72 -3.38
CA ASP A 200 -17.80 2.69 -3.07
C ASP A 200 -17.48 4.08 -3.61
N TYR A 201 -16.20 4.41 -3.65
CA TYR A 201 -15.70 5.65 -4.25
C TYR A 201 -14.32 5.41 -4.88
N GLN A 202 -14.00 6.17 -5.91
CA GLN A 202 -12.75 6.02 -6.65
C GLN A 202 -12.09 7.36 -6.93
N VAL A 203 -10.75 7.38 -6.85
CA VAL A 203 -9.91 8.49 -7.29
C VAL A 203 -8.73 7.98 -8.12
N VAL A 204 -8.18 8.84 -8.96
CA VAL A 204 -7.02 8.47 -9.78
C VAL A 204 -5.75 8.36 -8.95
N GLN A 205 -5.59 9.25 -7.96
CA GLN A 205 -4.39 9.33 -7.12
C GLN A 205 -4.74 9.76 -5.70
N VAL A 206 -3.91 9.40 -4.73
CA VAL A 206 -4.13 9.76 -3.31
C VAL A 206 -4.23 11.26 -3.09
N GLY A 207 -3.55 12.05 -3.91
CA GLY A 207 -3.61 13.51 -3.87
C GLY A 207 -4.99 14.11 -4.12
N ASP A 208 -5.92 13.35 -4.69
CA ASP A 208 -7.31 13.78 -4.93
C ASP A 208 -8.18 13.59 -3.67
N LEU A 209 -7.76 12.75 -2.72
CA LEU A 209 -8.48 12.56 -1.46
C LEU A 209 -8.32 13.76 -0.52
N ARG A 210 -9.42 14.11 0.15
CA ARG A 210 -9.52 15.17 1.16
C ARG A 210 -10.39 14.69 2.32
N TYR A 211 -10.04 15.04 3.55
CA TYR A 211 -10.83 14.66 4.71
C TYR A 211 -12.31 15.04 4.60
N PRO A 212 -12.70 16.27 4.21
CA PRO A 212 -14.12 16.60 4.07
C PRO A 212 -14.87 15.77 3.03
N MET A 213 -14.16 15.28 1.99
CA MET A 213 -14.72 14.39 1.00
C MET A 213 -14.93 12.99 1.58
N LEU A 214 -13.95 12.46 2.30
CA LEU A 214 -14.06 11.16 2.97
C LEU A 214 -15.18 11.16 3.99
N GLN A 215 -15.28 12.22 4.79
CA GLN A 215 -16.37 12.39 5.75
C GLN A 215 -17.74 12.41 5.04
N LYS A 216 -17.87 13.16 3.97
CA LYS A 216 -19.12 13.18 3.19
C LYS A 216 -19.49 11.82 2.61
N ILE A 217 -18.52 11.11 2.03
CA ILE A 217 -18.75 9.74 1.52
C ILE A 217 -19.22 8.82 2.64
N TRP A 218 -18.62 8.96 3.83
CA TRP A 218 -18.98 8.17 5.00
C TRP A 218 -20.39 8.52 5.49
N GLU A 219 -20.74 9.81 5.58
CA GLU A 219 -22.08 10.29 5.97
C GLU A 219 -23.18 9.87 4.98
N ASP A 220 -22.89 9.88 3.67
CA ASP A 220 -23.85 9.50 2.62
C ASP A 220 -24.19 7.98 2.64
N LYS A 221 -23.39 7.17 3.36
CA LYS A 221 -23.57 5.71 3.51
C LYS A 221 -24.23 5.30 4.82
N HIS A 222 -24.32 6.21 5.81
CA HIS A 222 -24.92 5.99 7.14
C HIS A 222 -26.11 6.89 7.37
#